data_777c3220e070db66a3c820ecba50e961
#
_entry.id   777c3220e070db66a3c820ecba50e961
#
_cell.length_a   1.000
_cell.length_b   1.000
_cell.length_c   1.000
_cell.angle_alpha   90.00
_cell.angle_beta   90.00
_cell.angle_gamma   90.00
#
_symmetry.space_group_name_H-M   'P 1'
#
loop_
_entity.id
_entity.type
_entity.pdbx_description
1 polymer ?
#
loop_
_entity_poly.entity_id
_entity_poly.type
_entity_poly.pdbx_seq_one_letter_code
_entity_poly.pdbx_strand_id
1 'polypeptide(L)'
;MFKFHAIKLRINIRPPNSKSQGFWLHFGLAIATFVGIICLAVLPAITQQPVTVKVLIQALEGTQWEPLVEDFNNEHPNLRLEVVKGPNNTNLVEDLYTSAFLLGDSPYDLVYMDIVWVQKFAAAGWLSSLSDRVTETQLDAYLEGDVNGGRYEGKLYRMPFRTDGGMLYYRTDLLKEIGAEPPETFEELMTLSNTLQEQELVPWGYVWQGKQYEGLSAMFTEILEGYGGFWIDADTQEVGLDKPEAIAAVEFLRDTISEGISPPGVTTYAEEETRRLFQNGNSAFLRNWPYVYSLASDSEIAGKFAIKPMVHQPEHGSGACLGGWGFGISASSDNQDEAWTVIEYFSRPEVQIKYFLETGYVPAKTSLFNDPQLVAKFSYLPDLLNVVQNPVLRPPVAQYAQASDILQRYLSAALTGSQTPEQAMQAAANETRALLKR
;
A
#
# COMPACT_ATOMS: atom_id res chain seq x y z
N MET A 1 -20.78 -40.62 -36.38
CA MET A 1 -21.69 -41.71 -36.72
C MET A 1 -21.07 -43.00 -36.16
N PHE A 2 -21.30 -43.27 -34.89
CA PHE A 2 -20.81 -44.52 -34.22
C PHE A 2 -22.03 -45.33 -33.81
N LYS A 3 -22.13 -46.54 -34.34
CA LYS A 3 -23.20 -47.51 -34.07
C LYS A 3 -22.86 -48.27 -32.78
N PHE A 4 -23.70 -48.16 -31.76
CA PHE A 4 -23.67 -49.04 -30.60
C PHE A 4 -24.32 -50.39 -30.95
N HIS A 5 -23.56 -51.48 -30.79
CA HIS A 5 -24.10 -52.84 -30.85
C HIS A 5 -24.58 -53.26 -29.45
N ALA A 6 -25.87 -53.49 -29.31
CA ALA A 6 -26.43 -54.00 -28.09
C ALA A 6 -26.28 -55.53 -28.06
N ILE A 7 -25.50 -56.03 -27.10
CA ILE A 7 -25.38 -57.47 -26.82
C ILE A 7 -26.56 -57.88 -25.92
N LYS A 8 -27.49 -58.67 -26.48
CA LYS A 8 -28.57 -59.29 -25.72
C LYS A 8 -28.06 -60.61 -25.05
N LEU A 9 -27.76 -60.52 -23.74
CA LEU A 9 -27.55 -61.74 -22.92
C LEU A 9 -28.93 -62.32 -22.55
N ARG A 10 -29.26 -63.49 -23.07
CA ARG A 10 -30.40 -64.27 -22.59
C ARG A 10 -29.94 -65.17 -21.41
N ILE A 11 -30.31 -64.76 -20.20
CA ILE A 11 -30.13 -65.60 -19.00
C ILE A 11 -31.37 -66.46 -18.84
N ASN A 12 -31.16 -67.77 -18.94
CA ASN A 12 -32.22 -68.78 -18.78
C ASN A 12 -32.26 -69.24 -17.31
N ILE A 13 -33.17 -68.61 -16.54
CA ILE A 13 -33.30 -68.90 -15.09
C ILE A 13 -34.36 -70.06 -14.93
N ARG A 14 -33.93 -71.21 -14.48
CA ARG A 14 -34.85 -72.27 -14.01
C ARG A 14 -35.31 -71.93 -12.58
N PRO A 15 -36.59 -72.16 -12.22
CA PRO A 15 -37.06 -71.87 -10.87
C PRO A 15 -36.46 -72.84 -9.85
N PRO A 16 -36.04 -72.34 -8.67
CA PRO A 16 -35.42 -73.19 -7.64
C PRO A 16 -36.48 -74.01 -6.87
N ASN A 17 -36.04 -75.23 -6.47
CA ASN A 17 -36.83 -76.17 -5.64
C ASN A 17 -37.10 -75.61 -4.24
N SER A 18 -38.24 -75.88 -3.67
CA SER A 18 -38.84 -75.22 -2.47
C SER A 18 -38.07 -75.37 -1.13
N LYS A 19 -36.87 -75.94 -1.10
CA LYS A 19 -36.02 -76.03 0.11
C LYS A 19 -34.88 -75.05 0.21
N SER A 20 -34.74 -74.10 -0.73
CA SER A 20 -33.62 -73.11 -0.74
C SER A 20 -34.06 -71.70 -0.48
N GLN A 21 -35.31 -71.40 -0.17
CA GLN A 21 -35.83 -70.04 0.00
C GLN A 21 -35.17 -69.32 1.16
N GLY A 22 -34.82 -70.01 2.27
CA GLY A 22 -34.13 -69.35 3.41
C GLY A 22 -32.69 -68.92 3.13
N PHE A 23 -31.97 -69.69 2.32
CA PHE A 23 -30.57 -69.36 1.97
C PHE A 23 -30.46 -68.15 1.05
N TRP A 24 -31.34 -68.01 0.08
CA TRP A 24 -31.35 -66.90 -0.85
C TRP A 24 -31.80 -65.59 -0.22
N LEU A 25 -32.69 -65.63 0.81
CA LEU A 25 -33.10 -64.46 1.56
C LEU A 25 -31.93 -63.88 2.38
N HIS A 26 -31.17 -64.73 3.06
CA HIS A 26 -29.99 -64.33 3.83
C HIS A 26 -28.83 -63.85 2.93
N PHE A 27 -28.62 -64.42 1.77
CA PHE A 27 -27.61 -64.10 0.80
C PHE A 27 -27.96 -62.75 0.13
N GLY A 28 -29.24 -62.52 -0.22
CA GLY A 28 -29.73 -61.21 -0.74
C GLY A 28 -29.58 -60.10 0.27
N LEU A 29 -29.89 -60.37 1.56
CA LEU A 29 -29.72 -59.35 2.65
C LEU A 29 -28.25 -59.04 2.89
N ALA A 30 -27.36 -60.04 2.85
CA ALA A 30 -25.91 -59.84 3.00
C ALA A 30 -25.30 -59.03 1.84
N ILE A 31 -25.74 -59.26 0.60
CA ILE A 31 -25.29 -58.45 -0.56
C ILE A 31 -25.85 -57.03 -0.49
N ALA A 32 -27.12 -56.84 -0.10
CA ALA A 32 -27.71 -55.52 0.06
C ALA A 32 -27.03 -54.73 1.16
N THR A 33 -26.65 -55.39 2.29
CA THR A 33 -25.90 -54.72 3.38
C THR A 33 -24.46 -54.39 2.96
N PHE A 34 -23.80 -55.30 2.21
CA PHE A 34 -22.44 -55.04 1.71
C PHE A 34 -22.36 -53.94 0.64
N VAL A 35 -23.34 -53.88 -0.27
CA VAL A 35 -23.48 -52.80 -1.26
C VAL A 35 -23.87 -51.50 -0.57
N GLY A 36 -24.72 -51.52 0.46
CA GLY A 36 -25.05 -50.35 1.27
C GLY A 36 -23.86 -49.79 2.04
N ILE A 37 -23.01 -50.69 2.61
CA ILE A 37 -21.77 -50.27 3.31
C ILE A 37 -20.72 -49.71 2.32
N ILE A 38 -20.61 -50.30 1.11
CA ILE A 38 -19.71 -49.78 0.05
C ILE A 38 -20.22 -48.44 -0.48
N CYS A 39 -21.53 -48.22 -0.66
CA CYS A 39 -22.10 -46.95 -1.07
C CYS A 39 -21.93 -45.86 0.01
N LEU A 40 -21.94 -46.24 1.32
CA LEU A 40 -21.64 -45.28 2.41
C LEU A 40 -20.15 -45.01 2.57
N ALA A 41 -19.27 -45.96 2.17
CA ALA A 41 -17.80 -45.79 2.22
C ALA A 41 -17.22 -45.08 0.97
N VAL A 42 -18.01 -44.96 -0.10
CA VAL A 42 -17.65 -44.30 -1.36
C VAL A 42 -18.60 -43.09 -1.63
N LEU A 43 -19.13 -42.47 -0.59
CA LEU A 43 -19.54 -41.09 -0.77
C LEU A 43 -18.23 -40.33 -1.09
N PRO A 44 -18.06 -39.80 -2.34
CA PRO A 44 -16.97 -38.89 -2.55
C PRO A 44 -17.15 -37.84 -1.46
N ALA A 45 -16.12 -37.61 -0.64
CA ALA A 45 -16.03 -36.40 0.09
C ALA A 45 -16.27 -35.33 -0.99
N ILE A 46 -17.42 -34.68 -0.98
CA ILE A 46 -17.62 -33.48 -1.78
C ILE A 46 -16.58 -32.55 -1.20
N THR A 47 -15.42 -32.55 -1.81
CA THR A 47 -14.40 -31.51 -1.52
C THR A 47 -15.08 -30.23 -1.95
N GLN A 48 -15.70 -29.57 -0.99
CA GLN A 48 -16.24 -28.24 -1.18
C GLN A 48 -15.09 -27.43 -1.79
N GLN A 49 -15.31 -26.83 -2.93
CA GLN A 49 -14.28 -25.97 -3.53
C GLN A 49 -13.95 -24.90 -2.51
N PRO A 50 -12.66 -24.59 -2.31
CA PRO A 50 -12.29 -23.53 -1.36
C PRO A 50 -12.99 -22.22 -1.72
N VAL A 51 -13.48 -21.52 -0.73
CA VAL A 51 -14.00 -20.16 -0.91
C VAL A 51 -12.84 -19.26 -1.36
N THR A 52 -13.03 -18.53 -2.45
CA THR A 52 -11.99 -17.67 -2.98
C THR A 52 -12.22 -16.23 -2.53
N VAL A 53 -11.24 -15.66 -1.82
CA VAL A 53 -11.18 -14.24 -1.45
C VAL A 53 -10.28 -13.53 -2.43
N LYS A 54 -10.79 -12.50 -3.10
CA LYS A 54 -10.05 -11.74 -4.12
C LYS A 54 -9.64 -10.37 -3.63
N VAL A 55 -8.42 -9.97 -3.98
CA VAL A 55 -7.86 -8.64 -3.69
C VAL A 55 -7.12 -8.09 -4.90
N LEU A 56 -7.33 -6.80 -5.21
CA LEU A 56 -6.56 -6.07 -6.23
C LEU A 56 -5.39 -5.36 -5.54
N ILE A 57 -4.19 -5.51 -6.08
CA ILE A 57 -3.00 -4.84 -5.58
C ILE A 57 -2.06 -4.42 -6.73
N GLN A 58 -1.14 -3.50 -6.46
CA GLN A 58 -0.12 -3.10 -7.42
C GLN A 58 0.72 -4.30 -7.86
N ALA A 59 1.05 -4.40 -9.15
CA ALA A 59 1.69 -5.59 -9.72
C ALA A 59 3.05 -5.90 -9.08
N LEU A 60 3.84 -4.86 -8.74
CA LEU A 60 5.14 -5.03 -8.09
C LEU A 60 4.97 -5.71 -6.72
N GLU A 61 4.11 -5.15 -5.87
CA GLU A 61 3.83 -5.67 -4.53
C GLU A 61 3.13 -7.03 -4.60
N GLY A 62 2.21 -7.22 -5.55
CA GLY A 62 1.54 -8.50 -5.78
C GLY A 62 2.47 -9.65 -6.14
N THR A 63 3.60 -9.36 -6.77
CA THR A 63 4.64 -10.36 -7.01
C THR A 63 5.39 -10.70 -5.71
N GLN A 64 5.61 -9.71 -4.86
CA GLN A 64 6.25 -9.90 -3.55
C GLN A 64 5.35 -10.65 -2.55
N TRP A 65 4.03 -10.64 -2.76
CA TRP A 65 3.10 -11.38 -1.91
C TRP A 65 3.02 -12.87 -2.23
N GLU A 66 3.51 -13.34 -3.37
CA GLU A 66 3.37 -14.75 -3.80
C GLU A 66 3.76 -15.77 -2.72
N PRO A 67 4.89 -15.61 -1.99
CA PRO A 67 5.25 -16.55 -0.92
C PRO A 67 4.27 -16.54 0.27
N LEU A 68 3.72 -15.37 0.62
CA LEU A 68 2.75 -15.25 1.72
C LEU A 68 1.38 -15.80 1.33
N VAL A 69 0.98 -15.62 0.06
CA VAL A 69 -0.25 -16.17 -0.50
C VAL A 69 -0.18 -17.71 -0.55
N GLU A 70 0.98 -18.26 -0.93
CA GLU A 70 1.21 -19.72 -0.91
C GLU A 70 1.11 -20.27 0.52
N ASP A 71 1.77 -19.63 1.49
CA ASP A 71 1.71 -20.00 2.90
C ASP A 71 0.28 -19.96 3.43
N PHE A 72 -0.45 -18.86 3.17
CA PHE A 72 -1.85 -18.72 3.56
C PHE A 72 -2.72 -19.85 2.98
N ASN A 73 -2.62 -20.10 1.68
CA ASN A 73 -3.41 -21.11 1.00
C ASN A 73 -3.09 -22.54 1.50
N ASN A 74 -1.84 -22.80 1.93
CA ASN A 74 -1.44 -24.07 2.53
C ASN A 74 -1.99 -24.22 3.97
N GLU A 75 -2.01 -23.13 4.77
CA GLU A 75 -2.57 -23.14 6.12
C GLU A 75 -4.11 -23.25 6.12
N HIS A 76 -4.79 -22.76 5.08
CA HIS A 76 -6.24 -22.66 5.00
C HIS A 76 -6.82 -23.42 3.80
N PRO A 77 -6.84 -24.77 3.82
CA PRO A 77 -7.22 -25.58 2.65
C PRO A 77 -8.65 -25.35 2.14
N ASN A 78 -9.53 -24.76 2.97
CA ASN A 78 -10.90 -24.40 2.60
C ASN A 78 -11.05 -22.96 2.09
N LEU A 79 -9.98 -22.18 2.12
CA LEU A 79 -9.92 -20.80 1.63
C LEU A 79 -8.83 -20.68 0.57
N ARG A 80 -9.05 -19.78 -0.37
CA ARG A 80 -8.07 -19.43 -1.39
C ARG A 80 -7.96 -17.91 -1.49
N LEU A 81 -6.82 -17.34 -1.17
CA LEU A 81 -6.51 -15.96 -1.48
C LEU A 81 -6.04 -15.86 -2.94
N GLU A 82 -6.72 -15.04 -3.72
CA GLU A 82 -6.39 -14.72 -5.12
C GLU A 82 -6.01 -13.25 -5.24
N VAL A 83 -4.77 -13.01 -5.65
CA VAL A 83 -4.25 -11.66 -5.88
C VAL A 83 -4.40 -11.29 -7.35
N VAL A 84 -5.17 -10.24 -7.61
CA VAL A 84 -5.29 -9.62 -8.93
C VAL A 84 -4.25 -8.51 -9.02
N LYS A 85 -3.30 -8.62 -9.97
CA LYS A 85 -2.24 -7.64 -10.16
C LYS A 85 -2.72 -6.49 -11.03
N GLY A 86 -2.77 -5.29 -10.46
CA GLY A 86 -3.16 -4.04 -11.10
C GLY A 86 -1.96 -3.20 -11.56
N PRO A 87 -2.19 -1.97 -12.03
CA PRO A 87 -1.12 -1.02 -12.34
C PRO A 87 -0.28 -0.67 -11.13
N ASN A 88 0.99 -0.26 -11.35
CA ASN A 88 1.87 0.23 -10.26
C ASN A 88 1.62 1.73 -9.92
N ASN A 89 0.55 2.31 -10.38
CA ASN A 89 0.15 3.68 -10.10
C ASN A 89 -1.03 3.68 -9.13
N THR A 90 -0.90 4.36 -8.02
CA THR A 90 -1.87 4.41 -6.92
C THR A 90 -3.24 4.91 -7.40
N ASN A 91 -3.30 6.01 -8.14
CA ASN A 91 -4.55 6.56 -8.66
C ASN A 91 -5.29 5.56 -9.56
N LEU A 92 -4.56 4.84 -10.44
CA LEU A 92 -5.18 3.86 -11.33
C LEU A 92 -5.75 2.65 -10.57
N VAL A 93 -5.12 2.24 -9.46
CA VAL A 93 -5.65 1.18 -8.58
C VAL A 93 -6.91 1.68 -7.87
N GLU A 94 -6.91 2.91 -7.36
CA GLU A 94 -8.08 3.55 -6.75
C GLU A 94 -9.25 3.62 -7.74
N ASP A 95 -8.98 4.03 -9.00
CA ASP A 95 -9.98 4.11 -10.05
C ASP A 95 -10.60 2.75 -10.37
N LEU A 96 -9.81 1.67 -10.37
CA LEU A 96 -10.30 0.32 -10.58
C LEU A 96 -11.24 -0.13 -9.45
N TYR A 97 -10.86 0.10 -8.18
CA TYR A 97 -11.74 -0.17 -7.04
C TYR A 97 -13.01 0.69 -7.10
N THR A 98 -12.86 1.99 -7.34
CA THR A 98 -13.99 2.93 -7.46
C THR A 98 -14.96 2.49 -8.56
N SER A 99 -14.43 2.10 -9.74
CA SER A 99 -15.24 1.62 -10.85
C SER A 99 -15.99 0.33 -10.50
N ALA A 100 -15.33 -0.62 -9.83
CA ALA A 100 -15.95 -1.87 -9.39
C ALA A 100 -17.10 -1.60 -8.39
N PHE A 101 -16.89 -0.71 -7.42
CA PHE A 101 -17.90 -0.35 -6.44
C PHE A 101 -19.12 0.38 -7.05
N LEU A 102 -18.87 1.29 -8.00
CA LEU A 102 -19.93 2.02 -8.70
C LEU A 102 -20.82 1.10 -9.56
N LEU A 103 -20.28 -0.01 -10.06
CA LEU A 103 -21.04 -1.03 -10.78
C LEU A 103 -21.93 -1.87 -9.86
N GLY A 104 -21.71 -1.80 -8.53
CA GLY A 104 -22.53 -2.49 -7.52
C GLY A 104 -22.29 -3.98 -7.38
N ASP A 105 -21.36 -4.54 -8.14
CA ASP A 105 -20.96 -5.96 -8.11
C ASP A 105 -19.41 -6.03 -8.16
N SER A 106 -18.79 -5.63 -7.05
CA SER A 106 -17.33 -5.66 -6.96
C SER A 106 -16.81 -7.10 -6.98
N PRO A 107 -15.86 -7.43 -7.88
CA PRO A 107 -15.24 -8.76 -7.90
C PRO A 107 -14.24 -8.97 -6.74
N TYR A 108 -14.02 -7.94 -5.92
CA TYR A 108 -13.06 -7.95 -4.81
C TYR A 108 -13.78 -8.07 -3.47
N ASP A 109 -13.39 -9.05 -2.67
CA ASP A 109 -13.87 -9.24 -1.29
C ASP A 109 -13.05 -8.40 -0.32
N LEU A 110 -11.74 -8.39 -0.52
CA LEU A 110 -10.77 -7.65 0.26
C LEU A 110 -10.29 -6.43 -0.52
N VAL A 111 -10.18 -5.30 0.16
CA VAL A 111 -9.71 -4.03 -0.40
C VAL A 111 -8.36 -3.71 0.22
N TYR A 112 -7.28 -3.82 -0.56
CA TYR A 112 -5.97 -3.35 -0.16
C TYR A 112 -5.81 -1.91 -0.58
N MET A 113 -5.76 -0.98 0.39
CA MET A 113 -5.92 0.44 0.13
C MET A 113 -4.87 1.31 0.80
N ASP A 114 -4.54 2.40 0.13
CA ASP A 114 -3.83 3.54 0.71
C ASP A 114 -4.69 4.15 1.83
N ILE A 115 -4.04 4.67 2.88
CA ILE A 115 -4.67 5.29 4.04
C ILE A 115 -5.65 6.42 3.65
N VAL A 116 -5.36 7.16 2.57
CA VAL A 116 -6.19 8.30 2.12
C VAL A 116 -7.47 7.91 1.41
N TRP A 117 -7.65 6.63 1.00
CA TRP A 117 -8.90 6.19 0.37
C TRP A 117 -10.02 5.88 1.37
N VAL A 118 -9.65 5.68 2.64
CA VAL A 118 -10.58 5.27 3.71
C VAL A 118 -11.77 6.22 3.81
N GLN A 119 -11.52 7.53 3.84
CA GLN A 119 -12.55 8.54 3.97
C GLN A 119 -13.58 8.47 2.84
N LYS A 120 -13.10 8.41 1.59
CA LYS A 120 -13.93 8.30 0.39
C LYS A 120 -14.73 7.00 0.37
N PHE A 121 -14.06 5.87 0.58
CA PHE A 121 -14.69 4.56 0.43
C PHE A 121 -15.68 4.27 1.57
N ALA A 122 -15.37 4.68 2.80
CA ALA A 122 -16.28 4.55 3.94
C ALA A 122 -17.50 5.49 3.80
N ALA A 123 -17.29 6.76 3.44
CA ALA A 123 -18.39 7.71 3.21
C ALA A 123 -19.34 7.27 2.10
N ALA A 124 -18.83 6.60 1.06
CA ALA A 124 -19.63 6.04 -0.02
C ALA A 124 -20.34 4.72 0.35
N GLY A 125 -20.09 4.16 1.54
CA GLY A 125 -20.66 2.89 1.99
C GLY A 125 -20.10 1.66 1.27
N TRP A 126 -18.91 1.75 0.69
CA TRP A 126 -18.27 0.66 -0.06
C TRP A 126 -17.48 -0.31 0.84
N LEU A 127 -17.23 0.06 2.09
CA LEU A 127 -16.50 -0.76 3.07
C LEU A 127 -17.42 -1.20 4.21
N SER A 128 -17.22 -2.41 4.69
CA SER A 128 -17.80 -2.90 5.94
C SER A 128 -17.00 -2.40 7.14
N SER A 129 -17.70 -2.01 8.23
CA SER A 129 -17.04 -1.66 9.48
C SER A 129 -16.30 -2.86 10.08
N LEU A 130 -15.08 -2.64 10.54
CA LEU A 130 -14.26 -3.63 11.23
C LEU A 130 -14.31 -3.48 12.76
N SER A 131 -15.05 -2.47 13.29
CA SER A 131 -15.06 -2.14 14.73
C SER A 131 -15.54 -3.27 15.62
N ASP A 132 -16.43 -4.15 15.12
CA ASP A 132 -16.91 -5.30 15.87
C ASP A 132 -15.99 -6.54 15.75
N ARG A 133 -14.94 -6.46 14.93
CA ARG A 133 -14.01 -7.57 14.65
C ARG A 133 -12.70 -7.45 15.40
N VAL A 134 -12.34 -6.27 15.88
CA VAL A 134 -11.09 -5.97 16.57
C VAL A 134 -11.34 -5.08 17.77
N THR A 135 -10.64 -5.34 18.87
CA THR A 135 -10.72 -4.53 20.09
C THR A 135 -9.72 -3.38 20.07
N GLU A 136 -9.99 -2.30 20.80
CA GLU A 136 -9.04 -1.17 20.95
C GLU A 136 -7.69 -1.67 21.49
N THR A 137 -7.66 -2.60 22.44
CA THR A 137 -6.41 -3.20 22.97
C THR A 137 -5.58 -3.90 21.87
N GLN A 138 -6.23 -4.49 20.86
CA GLN A 138 -5.50 -5.06 19.73
C GLN A 138 -4.96 -3.98 18.79
N LEU A 139 -5.66 -2.85 18.70
CA LEU A 139 -5.24 -1.69 17.89
C LEU A 139 -4.08 -0.92 18.55
N ASP A 140 -3.95 -0.94 19.89
CA ASP A 140 -2.82 -0.35 20.62
C ASP A 140 -1.44 -0.94 20.20
N ALA A 141 -1.44 -2.10 19.55
CA ALA A 141 -0.22 -2.71 19.02
C ALA A 141 0.31 -2.03 17.74
N TYR A 142 -0.49 -1.15 17.12
CA TYR A 142 -0.17 -0.46 15.88
C TYR A 142 0.20 1.00 16.12
N LEU A 143 0.84 1.63 15.14
CA LEU A 143 1.07 3.06 15.15
C LEU A 143 -0.27 3.81 15.18
N GLU A 144 -0.40 4.78 16.09
CA GLU A 144 -1.63 5.53 16.31
C GLU A 144 -2.11 6.26 15.03
N GLY A 145 -1.19 6.86 14.28
CA GLY A 145 -1.51 7.52 13.02
C GLY A 145 -2.13 6.57 11.99
N ASP A 146 -1.62 5.34 11.88
CA ASP A 146 -2.14 4.32 10.97
C ASP A 146 -3.54 3.84 11.37
N VAL A 147 -3.79 3.70 12.68
CA VAL A 147 -5.12 3.33 13.21
C VAL A 147 -6.13 4.47 12.97
N ASN A 148 -5.74 5.72 13.30
CA ASN A 148 -6.60 6.88 13.13
C ASN A 148 -6.93 7.13 11.66
N GLY A 149 -5.96 6.99 10.75
CA GLY A 149 -6.19 7.06 9.31
C GLY A 149 -7.06 5.93 8.76
N GLY A 150 -7.22 4.84 9.51
CA GLY A 150 -8.15 3.73 9.20
C GLY A 150 -9.60 3.96 9.64
N ARG A 151 -9.91 5.10 10.30
CA ARG A 151 -11.23 5.41 10.84
C ARG A 151 -11.98 6.44 10.00
N TYR A 152 -13.29 6.28 9.96
CA TYR A 152 -14.25 7.25 9.45
C TYR A 152 -15.43 7.34 10.40
N GLU A 153 -15.82 8.55 10.83
CA GLU A 153 -16.89 8.79 11.81
C GLU A 153 -16.79 7.89 13.06
N GLY A 154 -15.56 7.73 13.57
CA GLY A 154 -15.26 6.95 14.77
C GLY A 154 -15.24 5.43 14.58
N LYS A 155 -15.62 4.89 13.42
CA LYS A 155 -15.59 3.46 13.11
C LYS A 155 -14.34 3.11 12.32
N LEU A 156 -13.79 1.92 12.57
CA LEU A 156 -12.65 1.38 11.83
C LEU A 156 -13.13 0.73 10.52
N TYR A 157 -12.47 1.06 9.41
CA TYR A 157 -12.74 0.50 8.08
C TYR A 157 -11.48 -0.08 7.41
N ARG A 158 -10.30 0.25 7.94
CA ARG A 158 -9.02 -0.25 7.43
C ARG A 158 -8.17 -0.78 8.59
N MET A 159 -7.80 -2.05 8.51
CA MET A 159 -6.78 -2.64 9.39
C MET A 159 -5.39 -2.31 8.85
N PRO A 160 -4.50 -1.66 9.63
CA PRO A 160 -3.15 -1.34 9.17
C PRO A 160 -2.35 -2.61 8.86
N PHE A 161 -1.61 -2.61 7.75
CA PHE A 161 -0.68 -3.70 7.41
C PHE A 161 0.76 -3.20 7.35
N ARG A 162 1.03 -2.20 6.53
CA ARG A 162 2.32 -1.52 6.48
C ARG A 162 2.16 -0.01 6.64
N THR A 163 3.17 0.60 7.22
CA THR A 163 3.28 2.05 7.34
C THR A 163 4.36 2.56 6.40
N ASP A 164 4.28 3.83 6.04
CA ASP A 164 5.30 4.54 5.29
C ASP A 164 5.45 5.96 5.83
N GLY A 165 6.67 6.48 5.82
CA GLY A 165 6.98 7.90 6.06
C GLY A 165 7.95 8.38 5.00
N GLY A 166 7.68 9.52 4.38
CA GLY A 166 8.62 10.09 3.43
C GLY A 166 9.89 10.56 4.13
N MET A 167 11.05 10.33 3.50
CA MET A 167 12.35 10.61 4.10
C MET A 167 13.38 11.04 3.07
N LEU A 168 14.45 11.64 3.55
CA LEU A 168 15.61 11.99 2.76
C LEU A 168 16.64 10.85 2.80
N TYR A 169 16.97 10.33 1.63
CA TYR A 169 18.14 9.49 1.39
C TYR A 169 19.30 10.37 0.97
N TYR A 170 20.50 10.08 1.47
CA TYR A 170 21.70 10.85 1.13
C TYR A 170 22.94 9.97 0.97
N ARG A 171 23.85 10.37 0.10
CA ARG A 171 25.12 9.68 -0.17
C ARG A 171 26.16 10.07 0.88
N THR A 172 26.43 9.16 1.81
CA THR A 172 27.41 9.36 2.90
C THR A 172 28.85 9.43 2.40
N ASP A 173 29.18 8.71 1.34
CA ASP A 173 30.51 8.74 0.72
C ASP A 173 30.79 10.08 0.07
N LEU A 174 29.82 10.66 -0.64
CA LEU A 174 29.97 11.96 -1.31
C LEU A 174 30.09 13.11 -0.31
N LEU A 175 29.25 13.12 0.74
CA LEU A 175 29.33 14.12 1.80
C LEU A 175 30.68 14.06 2.52
N LYS A 176 31.17 12.85 2.80
CA LYS A 176 32.49 12.65 3.39
C LYS A 176 33.60 13.19 2.49
N GLU A 177 33.51 13.04 1.17
CA GLU A 177 34.50 13.50 0.21
C GLU A 177 34.65 15.01 0.24
N ILE A 178 33.53 15.76 0.38
CA ILE A 178 33.54 17.22 0.50
C ILE A 178 33.67 17.72 1.95
N GLY A 179 33.76 16.81 2.94
CA GLY A 179 33.87 17.15 4.35
C GLY A 179 32.62 17.81 4.96
N ALA A 180 31.43 17.46 4.46
CA ALA A 180 30.16 18.02 4.88
C ALA A 180 29.32 17.03 5.70
N GLU A 181 28.47 17.58 6.58
CA GLU A 181 27.42 16.84 7.28
C GLU A 181 26.12 16.79 6.42
N PRO A 182 25.19 15.84 6.71
CA PRO A 182 23.90 15.78 6.02
C PRO A 182 23.09 17.06 6.24
N PRO A 183 22.37 17.56 5.20
CA PRO A 183 21.60 18.80 5.29
C PRO A 183 20.44 18.70 6.28
N GLU A 184 20.24 19.75 7.09
CA GLU A 184 19.08 19.90 7.98
C GLU A 184 18.04 20.85 7.35
N THR A 185 18.48 21.79 6.52
CA THR A 185 17.62 22.82 5.95
C THR A 185 17.52 22.72 4.43
N PHE A 186 16.48 23.34 3.84
CA PHE A 186 16.34 23.46 2.39
C PHE A 186 17.52 24.19 1.75
N GLU A 187 18.05 25.23 2.41
CA GLU A 187 19.20 26.00 1.94
C GLU A 187 20.49 25.14 1.92
N GLU A 188 20.71 24.34 2.98
CA GLU A 188 21.83 23.40 3.02
C GLU A 188 21.71 22.31 1.96
N LEU A 189 20.50 21.78 1.71
CA LEU A 189 20.26 20.80 0.66
C LEU A 189 20.64 21.38 -0.72
N MET A 190 20.22 22.60 -1.03
CA MET A 190 20.55 23.30 -2.27
C MET A 190 22.07 23.52 -2.40
N THR A 191 22.69 24.05 -1.34
CA THR A 191 24.12 24.36 -1.30
C THR A 191 24.98 23.12 -1.49
N LEU A 192 24.68 22.04 -0.77
CA LEU A 192 25.42 20.78 -0.88
C LEU A 192 25.20 20.11 -2.26
N SER A 193 23.99 20.20 -2.79
CA SER A 193 23.68 19.73 -4.14
C SER A 193 24.55 20.42 -5.19
N ASN A 194 24.59 21.75 -5.17
CA ASN A 194 25.42 22.54 -6.07
C ASN A 194 26.92 22.19 -5.92
N THR A 195 27.43 22.12 -4.69
CA THR A 195 28.83 21.79 -4.42
C THR A 195 29.22 20.44 -5.01
N LEU A 196 28.36 19.42 -4.86
CA LEU A 196 28.62 18.07 -5.38
C LEU A 196 28.56 18.03 -6.92
N GLN A 197 27.68 18.81 -7.54
CA GLN A 197 27.57 18.91 -8.99
C GLN A 197 28.75 19.70 -9.59
N GLU A 198 29.16 20.85 -8.99
CA GLU A 198 30.32 21.64 -9.41
C GLU A 198 31.62 20.85 -9.35
N GLN A 199 31.75 19.91 -8.41
CA GLN A 199 32.89 18.97 -8.33
C GLN A 199 32.74 17.74 -9.22
N GLU A 200 31.70 17.69 -10.07
CA GLU A 200 31.41 16.59 -11.01
C GLU A 200 31.26 15.20 -10.32
N LEU A 201 30.91 15.19 -9.02
CA LEU A 201 30.73 13.95 -8.24
C LEU A 201 29.40 13.26 -8.55
N VAL A 202 28.38 14.01 -8.90
CA VAL A 202 27.08 13.49 -9.37
C VAL A 202 26.48 14.40 -10.44
N PRO A 203 25.71 13.87 -11.39
CA PRO A 203 24.98 14.68 -12.35
C PRO A 203 23.82 15.48 -11.74
N TRP A 204 23.20 14.96 -10.66
CA TRP A 204 22.03 15.57 -10.02
C TRP A 204 22.21 15.65 -8.51
N GLY A 205 21.88 16.80 -7.95
CA GLY A 205 21.90 17.01 -6.49
C GLY A 205 20.75 16.32 -5.80
N TYR A 206 19.51 16.62 -6.19
CA TYR A 206 18.30 16.14 -5.52
C TYR A 206 17.25 15.64 -6.51
N VAL A 207 16.64 14.46 -6.20
CA VAL A 207 15.55 13.87 -6.99
C VAL A 207 14.35 13.55 -6.12
N TRP A 208 13.15 13.79 -6.67
CA TRP A 208 11.88 13.71 -5.96
C TRP A 208 10.73 13.41 -6.93
N GLN A 209 9.50 13.11 -6.42
CA GLN A 209 8.34 12.71 -7.21
C GLN A 209 7.61 13.95 -7.74
N GLY A 210 7.94 14.39 -8.97
CA GLY A 210 7.36 15.57 -9.61
C GLY A 210 6.25 15.29 -10.62
N LYS A 211 5.96 14.03 -10.92
CA LYS A 211 4.86 13.66 -11.82
C LYS A 211 3.51 14.07 -11.21
N GLN A 212 2.55 14.47 -12.06
CA GLN A 212 1.18 14.75 -11.64
C GLN A 212 0.46 13.44 -11.27
N TYR A 213 0.46 13.08 -10.00
CA TYR A 213 -0.23 11.94 -9.38
C TYR A 213 -0.18 12.07 -7.85
N GLU A 214 -0.77 11.15 -7.08
CA GLU A 214 -0.85 11.22 -5.62
C GLU A 214 0.51 11.38 -4.92
N GLY A 215 1.57 10.77 -5.44
CA GLY A 215 2.91 10.93 -4.86
C GLY A 215 3.44 12.37 -4.88
N LEU A 216 3.00 13.22 -5.82
CA LEU A 216 3.31 14.66 -5.80
C LEU A 216 2.62 15.35 -4.63
N SER A 217 1.36 15.05 -4.36
CA SER A 217 0.62 15.60 -3.21
C SER A 217 1.26 15.18 -1.88
N ALA A 218 1.63 13.89 -1.76
CA ALA A 218 2.28 13.37 -0.57
C ALA A 218 3.64 14.02 -0.31
N MET A 219 4.50 14.08 -1.33
CA MET A 219 5.81 14.72 -1.23
C MET A 219 5.68 16.23 -0.93
N PHE A 220 4.74 16.93 -1.58
CA PHE A 220 4.50 18.34 -1.33
C PHE A 220 4.04 18.61 0.11
N THR A 221 3.22 17.74 0.70
CA THR A 221 2.79 17.87 2.09
C THR A 221 3.99 17.91 3.05
N GLU A 222 5.04 17.15 2.79
CA GLU A 222 6.29 17.18 3.58
C GLU A 222 7.04 18.50 3.45
N ILE A 223 7.19 18.99 2.22
CA ILE A 223 7.86 20.27 1.97
C ILE A 223 7.06 21.42 2.58
N LEU A 224 5.73 21.40 2.44
CA LEU A 224 4.82 22.38 3.01
C LEU A 224 4.94 22.47 4.53
N GLU A 225 4.95 21.32 5.22
CA GLU A 225 5.17 21.23 6.68
C GLU A 225 6.54 21.77 7.05
N GLY A 226 7.58 21.41 6.30
CA GLY A 226 8.94 21.91 6.52
C GLY A 226 9.07 23.43 6.40
N TYR A 227 8.15 24.10 5.69
CA TYR A 227 8.00 25.56 5.65
C TYR A 227 7.05 26.11 6.72
N GLY A 228 6.45 25.25 7.56
CA GLY A 228 5.47 25.64 8.57
C GLY A 228 4.07 25.94 8.01
N GLY A 229 3.79 25.48 6.79
CA GLY A 229 2.49 25.61 6.15
C GLY A 229 1.60 24.40 6.36
N PHE A 230 0.35 24.49 5.90
CA PHE A 230 -0.60 23.40 5.93
C PHE A 230 -1.49 23.42 4.67
N TRP A 231 -2.03 22.27 4.31
CA TRP A 231 -2.92 22.16 3.16
C TRP A 231 -4.38 22.45 3.53
N ILE A 232 -5.01 21.59 4.32
CA ILE A 232 -6.35 21.76 4.89
C ILE A 232 -6.25 21.43 6.37
N ASP A 233 -6.57 22.38 7.22
CA ASP A 233 -6.64 22.16 8.67
C ASP A 233 -7.80 21.22 9.00
N ALA A 234 -7.51 20.16 9.75
CA ALA A 234 -8.46 19.06 10.01
C ALA A 234 -9.68 19.50 10.84
N ASP A 235 -9.49 20.46 11.75
CA ASP A 235 -10.52 20.89 12.69
C ASP A 235 -11.37 22.02 12.12
N THR A 236 -10.73 23.01 11.47
CA THR A 236 -11.39 24.22 10.97
C THR A 236 -11.78 24.14 9.50
N GLN A 237 -11.22 23.19 8.74
CA GLN A 237 -11.28 23.08 7.28
C GLN A 237 -10.74 24.34 6.55
N GLU A 238 -9.90 25.13 7.23
CA GLU A 238 -9.19 26.23 6.59
C GLU A 238 -8.22 25.69 5.54
N VAL A 239 -8.16 26.33 4.37
CA VAL A 239 -7.22 25.99 3.29
C VAL A 239 -6.05 26.94 3.35
N GLY A 240 -4.83 26.41 3.54
CA GLY A 240 -3.58 27.15 3.70
C GLY A 240 -2.75 27.29 2.43
N LEU A 241 -3.22 26.78 1.28
CA LEU A 241 -2.43 26.71 0.05
C LEU A 241 -2.04 28.08 -0.55
N ASP A 242 -2.75 29.16 -0.25
CA ASP A 242 -2.43 30.51 -0.71
C ASP A 242 -1.65 31.35 0.31
N LYS A 243 -1.17 30.71 1.39
CA LYS A 243 -0.32 31.33 2.38
C LYS A 243 1.15 31.40 1.90
N PRO A 244 1.95 32.35 2.42
CA PRO A 244 3.35 32.52 2.02
C PRO A 244 4.18 31.25 2.10
N GLU A 245 3.94 30.40 3.11
CA GLU A 245 4.65 29.13 3.35
C GLU A 245 4.40 28.14 2.22
N ALA A 246 3.17 28.07 1.71
CA ALA A 246 2.83 27.18 0.60
C ALA A 246 3.43 27.68 -0.73
N ILE A 247 3.47 28.99 -0.94
CA ILE A 247 4.11 29.57 -2.12
C ILE A 247 5.61 29.29 -2.08
N ALA A 248 6.28 29.54 -0.94
CA ALA A 248 7.71 29.26 -0.76
C ALA A 248 8.06 27.78 -0.95
N ALA A 249 7.21 26.88 -0.50
CA ALA A 249 7.39 25.44 -0.71
C ALA A 249 7.38 25.08 -2.21
N VAL A 250 6.52 25.69 -3.01
CA VAL A 250 6.49 25.49 -4.48
C VAL A 250 7.68 26.17 -5.15
N GLU A 251 8.08 27.35 -4.70
CA GLU A 251 9.27 28.07 -5.19
C GLU A 251 10.53 27.22 -5.00
N PHE A 252 10.74 26.64 -3.80
CA PHE A 252 11.85 25.72 -3.56
C PHE A 252 11.90 24.57 -4.58
N LEU A 253 10.79 23.88 -4.80
CA LEU A 253 10.75 22.75 -5.77
C LEU A 253 11.05 23.24 -7.19
N ARG A 254 10.54 24.39 -7.57
CA ARG A 254 10.80 25.00 -8.87
C ARG A 254 12.26 25.42 -9.02
N ASP A 255 12.87 25.95 -7.97
CA ASP A 255 14.27 26.37 -7.95
C ASP A 255 15.20 25.17 -8.07
N THR A 256 14.88 24.00 -7.49
CA THR A 256 15.66 22.77 -7.73
C THR A 256 15.74 22.41 -9.22
N ILE A 257 14.69 22.74 -10.00
CA ILE A 257 14.66 22.49 -11.46
C ILE A 257 15.39 23.61 -12.22
N SER A 258 15.09 24.88 -11.90
CA SER A 258 15.60 26.02 -12.65
C SER A 258 17.11 26.23 -12.46
N GLU A 259 17.64 25.87 -11.30
CA GLU A 259 19.08 25.90 -10.98
C GLU A 259 19.82 24.62 -11.42
N GLY A 260 19.11 23.65 -11.98
CA GLY A 260 19.72 22.41 -12.49
C GLY A 260 20.15 21.42 -11.39
N ILE A 261 19.65 21.58 -10.17
CA ILE A 261 19.87 20.64 -9.06
C ILE A 261 19.11 19.33 -9.33
N SER A 262 17.85 19.44 -9.74
CA SER A 262 17.05 18.30 -10.18
C SER A 262 17.05 18.18 -11.71
N PRO A 263 16.93 16.97 -12.27
CA PRO A 263 16.82 16.80 -13.71
C PRO A 263 15.58 17.50 -14.27
N PRO A 264 15.64 18.11 -15.47
CA PRO A 264 14.47 18.76 -16.09
C PRO A 264 13.26 17.80 -16.23
N GLY A 265 13.51 16.50 -16.35
CA GLY A 265 12.49 15.46 -16.43
C GLY A 265 11.82 15.12 -15.11
N VAL A 266 12.24 15.69 -13.98
CA VAL A 266 11.71 15.34 -12.64
C VAL A 266 10.19 15.50 -12.55
N THR A 267 9.61 16.41 -13.30
CA THR A 267 8.15 16.62 -13.41
C THR A 267 7.39 15.44 -14.04
N THR A 268 8.10 14.42 -14.52
CA THR A 268 7.53 13.18 -15.06
C THR A 268 7.87 11.95 -14.22
N TYR A 269 8.65 12.11 -13.13
CA TYR A 269 9.14 11.01 -12.32
C TYR A 269 8.18 10.69 -11.17
N ALA A 270 7.93 9.39 -11.00
CA ALA A 270 7.33 8.79 -9.82
C ALA A 270 8.44 8.15 -8.96
N GLU A 271 8.06 7.29 -8.02
CA GLU A 271 8.99 6.64 -7.07
C GLU A 271 10.10 5.86 -7.78
N GLU A 272 9.73 5.09 -8.81
CA GLU A 272 10.66 4.16 -9.46
C GLU A 272 11.71 4.86 -10.31
N GLU A 273 11.37 5.96 -10.99
CA GLU A 273 12.33 6.75 -11.77
C GLU A 273 13.36 7.39 -10.85
N THR A 274 12.92 8.01 -9.75
CA THR A 274 13.81 8.65 -8.78
C THR A 274 14.68 7.64 -8.03
N ARG A 275 14.10 6.49 -7.64
CA ARG A 275 14.84 5.39 -7.05
C ARG A 275 15.98 4.90 -7.93
N ARG A 276 15.71 4.66 -9.22
CA ARG A 276 16.74 4.19 -10.17
C ARG A 276 17.87 5.18 -10.35
N LEU A 277 17.58 6.48 -10.39
CA LEU A 277 18.62 7.51 -10.45
C LEU A 277 19.54 7.41 -9.23
N PHE A 278 18.99 7.31 -8.05
CA PHE A 278 19.76 7.22 -6.81
C PHE A 278 20.56 5.90 -6.73
N GLN A 279 19.94 4.75 -7.02
CA GLN A 279 20.60 3.45 -6.98
C GLN A 279 21.77 3.31 -7.97
N ASN A 280 21.68 4.00 -9.11
CA ASN A 280 22.74 4.04 -10.11
C ASN A 280 23.82 5.11 -9.80
N GLY A 281 23.78 5.72 -8.61
CA GLY A 281 24.76 6.73 -8.21
C GLY A 281 24.62 8.08 -8.91
N ASN A 282 23.50 8.34 -9.60
CA ASN A 282 23.28 9.53 -10.40
C ASN A 282 22.66 10.71 -9.63
N SER A 283 22.40 10.59 -8.34
CA SER A 283 21.99 11.67 -7.47
C SER A 283 22.59 11.57 -6.07
N ALA A 284 22.82 12.73 -5.44
CA ALA A 284 23.35 12.80 -4.08
C ALA A 284 22.26 12.63 -3.03
N PHE A 285 21.09 13.20 -3.30
CA PHE A 285 19.94 13.18 -2.42
C PHE A 285 18.71 12.66 -3.16
N LEU A 286 17.84 11.94 -2.40
CA LEU A 286 16.59 11.40 -2.90
C LEU A 286 15.51 11.58 -1.82
N ARG A 287 14.36 12.14 -2.18
CA ARG A 287 13.15 11.91 -1.39
C ARG A 287 12.49 10.61 -1.85
N ASN A 288 12.24 9.69 -0.95
CA ASN A 288 11.44 8.50 -1.26
C ASN A 288 10.92 7.82 0.02
N TRP A 289 10.24 6.67 -0.15
CA TRP A 289 9.65 5.85 0.89
C TRP A 289 10.65 4.81 1.44
N PRO A 290 10.41 4.24 2.65
CA PRO A 290 11.35 3.30 3.31
C PRO A 290 11.72 2.06 2.50
N TYR A 291 10.84 1.54 1.64
CA TYR A 291 11.11 0.34 0.83
C TYR A 291 12.35 0.47 -0.07
N VAL A 292 12.71 1.69 -0.44
CA VAL A 292 13.89 1.96 -1.25
C VAL A 292 15.18 1.58 -0.53
N TYR A 293 15.20 1.59 0.81
CA TYR A 293 16.41 1.25 1.57
C TYR A 293 16.89 -0.16 1.25
N SER A 294 15.98 -1.15 1.27
CA SER A 294 16.33 -2.54 0.94
C SER A 294 16.88 -2.65 -0.47
N LEU A 295 16.21 -2.04 -1.45
CA LEU A 295 16.60 -2.08 -2.86
C LEU A 295 17.93 -1.35 -3.12
N ALA A 296 18.20 -0.24 -2.42
CA ALA A 296 19.46 0.48 -2.53
C ALA A 296 20.61 -0.28 -1.88
N SER A 297 20.34 -1.07 -0.83
CA SER A 297 21.34 -1.90 -0.17
C SER A 297 21.86 -3.06 -1.05
N ASP A 298 21.12 -3.41 -2.10
CA ASP A 298 21.50 -4.42 -3.09
C ASP A 298 21.96 -3.80 -4.43
N SER A 299 22.39 -2.52 -4.42
CA SER A 299 22.78 -1.77 -5.61
C SER A 299 24.24 -1.32 -5.60
N GLU A 300 24.67 -0.56 -6.62
CA GLU A 300 26.04 -0.01 -6.74
C GLU A 300 26.42 0.95 -5.61
N ILE A 301 25.42 1.51 -4.91
CA ILE A 301 25.61 2.40 -3.77
C ILE A 301 25.47 1.69 -2.42
N ALA A 302 25.49 0.36 -2.40
CA ALA A 302 25.41 -0.42 -1.16
C ALA A 302 26.46 0.05 -0.13
N GLY A 303 26.02 0.35 1.09
CA GLY A 303 26.88 0.86 2.18
C GLY A 303 27.41 2.29 2.00
N LYS A 304 26.95 3.03 0.98
CA LYS A 304 27.37 4.40 0.67
C LYS A 304 26.26 5.44 0.89
N PHE A 305 25.16 5.07 1.52
CA PHE A 305 24.05 5.96 1.77
C PHE A 305 23.48 5.76 3.18
N ALA A 306 22.73 6.75 3.63
CA ALA A 306 21.93 6.68 4.85
C ALA A 306 20.62 7.44 4.64
N ILE A 307 19.79 7.44 5.67
CA ILE A 307 18.49 8.12 5.67
C ILE A 307 18.38 9.06 6.86
N LYS A 308 17.53 10.06 6.73
CA LYS A 308 17.17 10.99 7.80
C LYS A 308 15.77 11.57 7.54
N PRO A 309 15.16 12.24 8.53
CA PRO A 309 13.99 13.07 8.29
C PRO A 309 14.21 14.09 7.15
N MET A 310 13.13 14.52 6.51
CA MET A 310 13.17 15.55 5.48
C MET A 310 13.75 16.85 6.04
N VAL A 311 14.36 17.63 5.16
CA VAL A 311 14.85 18.99 5.48
C VAL A 311 13.69 19.95 5.76
N HIS A 312 13.96 21.01 6.51
CA HIS A 312 12.96 21.99 6.93
C HIS A 312 13.56 23.40 7.05
N GLN A 313 12.75 24.42 7.28
CA GLN A 313 13.23 25.74 7.69
C GLN A 313 13.74 25.70 9.15
N PRO A 314 14.72 26.52 9.53
CA PRO A 314 15.33 26.47 10.87
C PRO A 314 14.35 26.59 12.03
N GLU A 315 13.25 27.34 11.86
CA GLU A 315 12.25 27.54 12.90
C GLU A 315 11.15 26.50 12.95
N HIS A 316 11.17 25.53 12.01
CA HIS A 316 10.16 24.49 11.86
C HIS A 316 10.75 23.09 12.04
N GLY A 317 9.91 22.09 12.03
CA GLY A 317 10.30 20.69 12.11
C GLY A 317 10.20 19.97 10.76
N SER A 318 10.82 18.81 10.70
CA SER A 318 10.67 17.92 9.56
C SER A 318 9.26 17.35 9.49
N GLY A 319 8.65 17.36 8.31
CA GLY A 319 7.43 16.62 8.02
C GLY A 319 7.73 15.27 7.37
N ALA A 320 7.14 14.20 7.90
CA ALA A 320 7.09 12.91 7.21
C ALA A 320 5.63 12.62 6.85
N CYS A 321 5.29 12.69 5.58
CA CYS A 321 3.94 12.35 5.15
C CYS A 321 3.63 10.90 5.53
N LEU A 322 2.58 10.70 6.33
CA LEU A 322 2.10 9.34 6.62
C LEU A 322 1.55 8.73 5.34
N GLY A 323 2.20 7.72 4.89
CA GLY A 323 1.72 6.77 3.92
C GLY A 323 1.23 5.51 4.61
N GLY A 324 1.14 4.44 3.86
CA GLY A 324 0.82 3.13 4.42
C GLY A 324 -0.43 2.52 3.83
N TRP A 325 -0.38 1.20 3.78
CA TRP A 325 -1.41 0.39 3.17
C TRP A 325 -2.01 -0.56 4.18
N GLY A 326 -3.26 -0.90 3.99
CA GLY A 326 -3.97 -1.81 4.87
C GLY A 326 -5.20 -2.40 4.21
N PHE A 327 -5.91 -3.21 4.97
CA PHE A 327 -7.00 -4.02 4.48
C PHE A 327 -8.36 -3.49 4.94
N GLY A 328 -9.29 -3.38 4.02
CA GLY A 328 -10.71 -3.26 4.30
C GLY A 328 -11.48 -4.42 3.68
N ILE A 329 -12.73 -4.57 4.04
CA ILE A 329 -13.63 -5.58 3.49
C ILE A 329 -14.68 -4.87 2.64
N SER A 330 -14.90 -5.33 1.41
CA SER A 330 -15.96 -4.81 0.54
C SER A 330 -17.33 -5.02 1.20
N ALA A 331 -18.15 -3.96 1.24
CA ALA A 331 -19.50 -4.06 1.77
C ALA A 331 -20.41 -4.96 0.93
N SER A 332 -20.08 -5.16 -0.35
CA SER A 332 -20.81 -6.04 -1.27
C SER A 332 -20.32 -7.49 -1.26
N SER A 333 -19.27 -7.82 -0.48
CA SER A 333 -18.76 -9.19 -0.41
C SER A 333 -19.68 -10.12 0.37
N ASP A 334 -19.95 -11.30 -0.19
CA ASP A 334 -20.60 -12.42 0.51
C ASP A 334 -19.62 -13.22 1.39
N ASN A 335 -18.30 -12.97 1.27
CA ASN A 335 -17.23 -13.72 1.94
C ASN A 335 -16.53 -12.87 3.03
N GLN A 336 -17.29 -12.09 3.80
CA GLN A 336 -16.71 -11.12 4.76
C GLN A 336 -15.93 -11.79 5.91
N ASP A 337 -16.34 -12.97 6.37
CA ASP A 337 -15.66 -13.70 7.43
C ASP A 337 -14.37 -14.35 6.92
N GLU A 338 -14.37 -14.83 5.69
CA GLU A 338 -13.20 -15.33 4.99
C GLU A 338 -12.19 -14.22 4.70
N ALA A 339 -12.68 -13.05 4.27
CA ALA A 339 -11.84 -11.86 4.10
C ALA A 339 -11.21 -11.42 5.43
N TRP A 340 -11.95 -11.49 6.53
CA TRP A 340 -11.41 -11.23 7.86
C TRP A 340 -10.31 -12.23 8.25
N THR A 341 -10.47 -13.52 7.92
CA THR A 341 -9.43 -14.53 8.15
C THR A 341 -8.12 -14.18 7.43
N VAL A 342 -8.20 -13.61 6.21
CA VAL A 342 -7.01 -13.10 5.50
C VAL A 342 -6.39 -11.95 6.27
N ILE A 343 -7.18 -10.97 6.75
CA ILE A 343 -6.69 -9.84 7.53
C ILE A 343 -5.97 -10.32 8.81
N GLU A 344 -6.56 -11.28 9.52
CA GLU A 344 -5.94 -11.86 10.73
C GLU A 344 -4.60 -12.51 10.42
N TYR A 345 -4.50 -13.27 9.31
CA TYR A 345 -3.24 -13.89 8.89
C TYR A 345 -2.15 -12.84 8.65
N PHE A 346 -2.45 -11.80 7.83
CA PHE A 346 -1.49 -10.74 7.52
C PHE A 346 -1.19 -9.83 8.72
N SER A 347 -2.04 -9.87 9.77
CA SER A 347 -1.83 -9.14 11.03
C SER A 347 -0.91 -9.86 12.02
N ARG A 348 -0.52 -11.12 11.75
CA ARG A 348 0.39 -11.88 12.62
C ARG A 348 1.79 -11.28 12.59
N PRO A 349 2.46 -11.11 13.74
CA PRO A 349 3.82 -10.56 13.78
C PRO A 349 4.81 -11.32 12.90
N GLU A 350 4.76 -12.66 12.91
CA GLU A 350 5.65 -13.50 12.11
C GLU A 350 5.46 -13.33 10.60
N VAL A 351 4.23 -13.08 10.16
CA VAL A 351 3.93 -12.79 8.73
C VAL A 351 4.46 -11.42 8.35
N GLN A 352 4.28 -10.42 9.21
CA GLN A 352 4.81 -9.07 8.99
C GLN A 352 6.34 -9.05 9.02
N ILE A 353 6.97 -9.79 9.93
CA ILE A 353 8.44 -9.96 9.95
C ILE A 353 8.95 -10.56 8.65
N LYS A 354 8.32 -11.69 8.21
CA LYS A 354 8.69 -12.34 6.94
C LYS A 354 8.56 -11.37 5.78
N TYR A 355 7.42 -10.70 5.67
CA TYR A 355 7.15 -9.73 4.61
C TYR A 355 8.18 -8.60 4.58
N PHE A 356 8.49 -7.99 5.73
CA PHE A 356 9.48 -6.93 5.82
C PHE A 356 10.90 -7.41 5.44
N LEU A 357 11.31 -8.58 5.93
CA LEU A 357 12.63 -9.15 5.60
C LEU A 357 12.81 -9.42 4.11
N GLU A 358 11.73 -9.79 3.42
CA GLU A 358 11.75 -10.10 1.98
C GLU A 358 11.62 -8.86 1.10
N THR A 359 10.87 -7.84 1.54
CA THR A 359 10.46 -6.73 0.68
C THR A 359 11.01 -5.36 1.10
N GLY A 360 11.32 -5.17 2.39
CA GLY A 360 11.67 -3.87 2.97
C GLY A 360 10.48 -2.94 3.23
N TYR A 361 9.23 -3.40 3.02
CA TYR A 361 8.04 -2.62 3.42
C TYR A 361 7.82 -2.67 4.92
N VAL A 362 7.75 -1.51 5.55
CA VAL A 362 7.76 -1.34 7.00
C VAL A 362 6.44 -1.78 7.62
N PRO A 363 6.44 -2.67 8.63
CA PRO A 363 5.21 -3.10 9.29
C PRO A 363 4.59 -1.97 10.11
N ALA A 364 3.25 -1.96 10.22
CA ALA A 364 2.53 -0.97 11.03
C ALA A 364 2.51 -1.28 12.54
N LYS A 365 3.01 -2.44 12.98
CA LYS A 365 3.09 -2.79 14.41
C LYS A 365 4.29 -2.14 15.09
N THR A 366 4.02 -1.34 16.13
CA THR A 366 5.04 -0.57 16.86
C THR A 366 6.17 -1.43 17.43
N SER A 367 5.86 -2.63 17.94
CA SER A 367 6.86 -3.53 18.54
C SER A 367 7.92 -4.01 17.54
N LEU A 368 7.60 -4.05 16.24
CA LEU A 368 8.49 -4.57 15.21
C LEU A 368 9.63 -3.60 14.86
N PHE A 369 9.49 -2.32 15.15
CA PHE A 369 10.55 -1.34 14.92
C PHE A 369 11.79 -1.55 15.82
N ASN A 370 11.62 -2.24 16.93
CA ASN A 370 12.69 -2.61 17.86
C ASN A 370 12.94 -4.13 17.91
N ASP A 371 12.36 -4.89 16.97
CA ASP A 371 12.59 -6.33 16.88
C ASP A 371 14.06 -6.62 16.55
N PRO A 372 14.78 -7.44 17.36
CA PRO A 372 16.21 -7.67 17.16
C PRO A 372 16.57 -8.29 15.80
N GLN A 373 15.69 -9.11 15.22
CA GLN A 373 15.92 -9.73 13.91
C GLN A 373 15.81 -8.69 12.80
N LEU A 374 14.83 -7.78 12.90
CA LEU A 374 14.62 -6.72 11.93
C LEU A 374 15.72 -5.65 12.04
N VAL A 375 16.03 -5.19 13.25
CA VAL A 375 17.07 -4.17 13.49
C VAL A 375 18.46 -4.66 13.07
N ALA A 376 18.76 -5.95 13.21
CA ALA A 376 20.03 -6.52 12.76
C ALA A 376 20.22 -6.38 11.23
N LYS A 377 19.15 -6.42 10.44
CA LYS A 377 19.19 -6.24 8.99
C LYS A 377 18.93 -4.78 8.58
N PHE A 378 18.06 -4.10 9.30
CA PHE A 378 17.60 -2.75 9.01
C PHE A 378 17.82 -1.84 10.22
N SER A 379 19.08 -1.46 10.44
CA SER A 379 19.51 -0.69 11.63
C SER A 379 18.85 0.68 11.76
N TYR A 380 18.22 1.19 10.69
CA TYR A 380 17.52 2.46 10.67
C TYR A 380 16.10 2.42 11.29
N LEU A 381 15.56 1.23 11.59
CA LEU A 381 14.17 1.08 12.07
C LEU A 381 13.86 1.88 13.34
N PRO A 382 14.72 1.90 14.39
CA PRO A 382 14.45 2.72 15.59
C PRO A 382 14.37 4.21 15.27
N ASP A 383 15.20 4.71 14.32
CA ASP A 383 15.17 6.10 13.88
C ASP A 383 13.92 6.39 13.06
N LEU A 384 13.51 5.46 12.20
CA LEU A 384 12.28 5.55 11.44
C LEU A 384 11.05 5.58 12.36
N LEU A 385 11.05 4.85 13.48
CA LEU A 385 9.95 4.90 14.46
C LEU A 385 9.72 6.35 14.93
N ASN A 386 10.80 7.08 15.24
CA ASN A 386 10.70 8.50 15.65
C ASN A 386 10.07 9.38 14.56
N VAL A 387 10.33 9.06 13.29
CA VAL A 387 9.74 9.78 12.14
C VAL A 387 8.23 9.50 12.04
N VAL A 388 7.82 8.23 12.08
CA VAL A 388 6.43 7.83 11.84
C VAL A 388 5.52 7.92 13.08
N GLN A 389 6.05 8.20 14.27
CA GLN A 389 5.25 8.45 15.48
C GLN A 389 4.57 9.82 15.48
N ASN A 390 5.15 10.82 14.78
CA ASN A 390 4.59 12.16 14.65
C ASN A 390 4.50 12.54 13.16
N PRO A 391 3.66 11.85 12.39
CA PRO A 391 3.61 12.05 10.96
C PRO A 391 2.80 13.29 10.59
N VAL A 392 3.07 13.84 9.43
CA VAL A 392 2.18 14.82 8.77
C VAL A 392 1.08 14.03 8.03
N LEU A 393 -0.15 14.33 8.35
CA LEU A 393 -1.29 13.70 7.71
C LEU A 393 -1.73 14.48 6.48
N ARG A 394 -2.02 13.76 5.40
CA ARG A 394 -2.79 14.33 4.31
C ARG A 394 -4.22 14.62 4.79
N PRO A 395 -4.93 15.64 4.27
CA PRO A 395 -6.23 16.08 4.80
C PRO A 395 -7.25 14.93 4.95
N PRO A 396 -7.81 14.69 6.16
CA PRO A 396 -8.75 13.60 6.41
C PRO A 396 -10.19 13.99 6.03
N VAL A 397 -10.41 14.37 4.76
CA VAL A 397 -11.71 14.78 4.24
C VAL A 397 -12.24 13.77 3.23
N ALA A 398 -13.57 13.58 3.17
CA ALA A 398 -14.19 12.63 2.23
C ALA A 398 -13.91 13.01 0.76
N GLN A 399 -13.73 14.30 0.48
CA GLN A 399 -13.39 14.84 -0.83
C GLN A 399 -11.88 14.79 -1.14
N TYR A 400 -11.08 14.04 -0.36
CA TYR A 400 -9.62 14.05 -0.48
C TYR A 400 -9.13 13.81 -1.91
N ALA A 401 -9.68 12.83 -2.62
CA ALA A 401 -9.26 12.51 -3.99
C ALA A 401 -9.41 13.72 -4.94
N GLN A 402 -10.51 14.48 -4.79
CA GLN A 402 -10.73 15.69 -5.58
C GLN A 402 -9.81 16.84 -5.15
N ALA A 403 -9.58 16.99 -3.83
CA ALA A 403 -8.66 17.98 -3.31
C ALA A 403 -7.22 17.70 -3.78
N SER A 404 -6.82 16.43 -3.79
CA SER A 404 -5.52 15.98 -4.29
C SER A 404 -5.38 16.24 -5.81
N ASP A 405 -6.40 15.94 -6.61
CA ASP A 405 -6.39 16.27 -8.04
C ASP A 405 -6.23 17.76 -8.30
N ILE A 406 -6.93 18.60 -7.55
CA ILE A 406 -6.77 20.06 -7.61
C ILE A 406 -5.31 20.45 -7.33
N LEU A 407 -4.76 19.99 -6.21
CA LEU A 407 -3.39 20.29 -5.83
C LEU A 407 -2.38 19.85 -6.88
N GLN A 408 -2.49 18.60 -7.36
CA GLN A 408 -1.61 18.02 -8.38
C GLN A 408 -1.59 18.86 -9.67
N ARG A 409 -2.76 19.29 -10.15
CA ARG A 409 -2.86 20.08 -11.39
C ARG A 409 -2.16 21.43 -11.26
N TYR A 410 -2.35 22.13 -10.15
CA TYR A 410 -1.75 23.42 -9.94
C TYR A 410 -0.27 23.34 -9.59
N LEU A 411 0.16 22.34 -8.82
CA LEU A 411 1.59 22.07 -8.62
C LEU A 411 2.28 21.78 -9.96
N SER A 412 1.71 20.89 -10.78
CA SER A 412 2.25 20.59 -12.10
C SER A 412 2.33 21.84 -12.99
N ALA A 413 1.33 22.73 -12.96
CA ALA A 413 1.34 23.98 -13.69
C ALA A 413 2.46 24.92 -13.24
N ALA A 414 2.72 25.02 -11.92
CA ALA A 414 3.81 25.83 -11.38
C ALA A 414 5.18 25.25 -11.71
N LEU A 415 5.37 23.92 -11.52
CA LEU A 415 6.62 23.23 -11.74
C LEU A 415 7.05 23.21 -13.22
N THR A 416 6.09 23.16 -14.14
CA THR A 416 6.34 23.24 -15.59
C THR A 416 6.42 24.66 -16.13
N GLY A 417 6.23 25.68 -15.26
CA GLY A 417 6.33 27.11 -15.64
C GLY A 417 5.10 27.64 -16.39
N SER A 418 3.98 26.87 -16.43
CA SER A 418 2.72 27.34 -17.04
C SER A 418 2.01 28.41 -16.23
N GLN A 419 2.27 28.46 -14.90
CA GLN A 419 1.81 29.47 -13.97
C GLN A 419 2.95 29.84 -13.02
N THR A 420 2.87 31.04 -12.39
CA THR A 420 3.76 31.32 -11.26
C THR A 420 3.33 30.52 -10.02
N PRO A 421 4.22 30.22 -9.07
CA PRO A 421 3.86 29.57 -7.81
C PRO A 421 2.68 30.26 -7.10
N GLU A 422 2.72 31.58 -6.99
CA GLU A 422 1.66 32.38 -6.39
C GLU A 422 0.30 32.18 -7.12
N GLN A 423 0.28 32.31 -8.46
CA GLN A 423 -0.94 32.12 -9.24
C GLN A 423 -1.52 30.72 -9.10
N ALA A 424 -0.67 29.71 -9.17
CA ALA A 424 -1.06 28.31 -9.05
C ALA A 424 -1.64 28.01 -7.66
N MET A 425 -0.95 28.44 -6.60
CA MET A 425 -1.36 28.14 -5.23
C MET A 425 -2.61 28.95 -4.83
N GLN A 426 -2.76 30.19 -5.29
CA GLN A 426 -4.00 30.94 -5.12
C GLN A 426 -5.20 30.26 -5.81
N ALA A 427 -5.01 29.75 -7.02
CA ALA A 427 -6.06 29.06 -7.75
C ALA A 427 -6.40 27.71 -7.09
N ALA A 428 -5.40 26.95 -6.65
CA ALA A 428 -5.57 25.70 -5.90
C ALA A 428 -6.38 25.92 -4.62
N ALA A 429 -6.03 26.94 -3.84
CA ALA A 429 -6.74 27.30 -2.61
C ALA A 429 -8.22 27.66 -2.88
N ASN A 430 -8.49 28.46 -3.90
CA ASN A 430 -9.84 28.88 -4.24
C ASN A 430 -10.71 27.68 -4.69
N GLU A 431 -10.17 26.80 -5.52
CA GLU A 431 -10.89 25.62 -6.00
C GLU A 431 -11.13 24.60 -4.87
N THR A 432 -10.13 24.39 -3.98
CA THR A 432 -10.26 23.56 -2.79
C THR A 432 -11.33 24.10 -1.84
N ARG A 433 -11.35 25.41 -1.56
CA ARG A 433 -12.42 26.04 -0.75
C ARG A 433 -13.81 25.87 -1.38
N ALA A 434 -13.91 25.94 -2.70
CA ALA A 434 -15.18 25.72 -3.39
C ALA A 434 -15.64 24.25 -3.32
N LEU A 435 -14.69 23.30 -3.34
CA LEU A 435 -14.96 21.88 -3.17
C LEU A 435 -15.51 21.57 -1.78
N LEU A 436 -14.88 22.10 -0.72
CA LEU A 436 -15.27 21.82 0.68
C LEU A 436 -16.62 22.43 1.09
N LYS A 437 -17.16 23.37 0.32
CA LYS A 437 -18.48 23.99 0.56
C LYS A 437 -19.64 23.17 -0.04
N ARG A 438 -19.36 22.13 -0.80
CA ARG A 438 -20.37 21.26 -1.46
C ARG A 438 -20.75 20.08 -0.57
#